data_0fd6f35e767fc0044367f5a3cfdcb0ef
#
_entry.id   0fd6f35e767fc0044367f5a3cfdcb0ef
#
_cell.length_a   1.000
_cell.length_b   1.000
_cell.length_c   1.000
_cell.angle_alpha   90.00
_cell.angle_beta   90.00
_cell.angle_gamma   90.00
#
_symmetry.space_group_name_H-M   'P 1'
#
loop_
_entity.id
_entity.type
_entity.pdbx_description
1 polymer ?
#
loop_
_entity_poly.entity_id
_entity_poly.type
_entity_poly.pdbx_seq_one_letter_code
_entity_poly.pdbx_strand_id
1 'polypeptide(L)'
;QELRALDDYADALGIELCPCIQTLGHLNRALHWPAMAHMKDTEEVLLVDDPQTLSFLRSMLENATAPYRSNRIHIGMDEAHFLGQGAYLRRHGYTPPFQLMQTHLKQVGQIVRELHLDAMMWSDMYFRLSSPTGGYYDAPGIEPRIVADAPPDIGLVYWDYYHADEATYDRMLSMHEKFAAPIGFAGGIWTWTGPAPHYEKTIETSLAALRQAKAHRVSLVLAAAWGDSGAEGNLLTTLYVLALYAEFCYTGAYCEDDLIRRFRSVMNADAQAFLNLTRFNALPGVKDWSLRPVNAAKFLLYQDPLVPLFEADLAGVDMAAHYERLAADYRKYQAENPEFALLMGFYARLAEALTVKCRFHQLAGPAVRAGDRETAARCADLA
;
A
#
# COMPACT_ATOMS: atom_id res chain seq x y z
N GLN A 1 20.80 -0.60 17.83
CA GLN A 1 22.09 -0.46 17.13
C GLN A 1 21.92 -0.56 15.61
N GLU A 2 21.19 -1.57 15.10
CA GLU A 2 21.00 -1.79 13.66
C GLU A 2 20.29 -0.61 12.97
N LEU A 3 19.20 -0.10 13.55
CA LEU A 3 18.46 1.05 13.00
C LEU A 3 19.35 2.31 12.94
N ARG A 4 20.21 2.52 13.94
CA ARG A 4 21.15 3.65 13.93
C ARG A 4 22.23 3.48 12.84
N ALA A 5 22.73 2.27 12.64
CA ALA A 5 23.68 1.99 11.56
C ALA A 5 23.03 2.19 10.18
N LEU A 6 21.74 1.86 10.05
CA LEU A 6 20.99 2.13 8.83
C LEU A 6 20.78 3.63 8.60
N ASP A 7 20.47 4.39 9.65
CA ASP A 7 20.35 5.85 9.61
C ASP A 7 21.70 6.51 9.24
N ASP A 8 22.82 6.04 9.82
CA ASP A 8 24.17 6.48 9.47
C ASP A 8 24.49 6.23 7.99
N TYR A 9 24.09 5.06 7.47
CA TYR A 9 24.31 4.71 6.07
C TYR A 9 23.45 5.55 5.13
N ALA A 10 22.17 5.76 5.46
CA ALA A 10 21.25 6.60 4.68
C ALA A 10 21.74 8.05 4.62
N ASP A 11 22.14 8.61 5.77
CA ASP A 11 22.68 9.97 5.89
C ASP A 11 23.93 10.17 5.00
N ALA A 12 24.83 9.18 4.97
CA ALA A 12 26.02 9.22 4.08
C ALA A 12 25.65 9.27 2.58
N LEU A 13 24.43 8.85 2.22
CA LEU A 13 23.87 8.93 0.87
C LEU A 13 22.96 10.16 0.65
N GLY A 14 22.82 11.03 1.64
CA GLY A 14 21.90 12.18 1.59
C GLY A 14 20.43 11.81 1.70
N ILE A 15 20.13 10.66 2.30
CA ILE A 15 18.77 10.14 2.50
C ILE A 15 18.37 10.30 3.96
N GLU A 16 17.28 11.00 4.22
CA GLU A 16 16.68 11.13 5.53
C GLU A 16 15.75 9.93 5.82
N LEU A 17 15.99 9.22 6.92
CA LEU A 17 15.07 8.21 7.42
C LEU A 17 14.08 8.82 8.40
N CYS A 18 12.79 8.64 8.13
CA CYS A 18 11.68 9.13 8.94
C CYS A 18 10.84 7.94 9.44
N PRO A 19 10.69 7.75 10.78
CA PRO A 19 9.85 6.69 11.29
C PRO A 19 8.38 6.93 10.99
N CYS A 20 7.64 5.84 10.76
CA CYS A 20 6.20 5.83 10.61
C CYS A 20 5.63 4.84 11.64
N ILE A 21 4.72 5.31 12.49
CA ILE A 21 4.06 4.49 13.52
C ILE A 21 2.57 4.79 13.55
N GLN A 22 1.81 3.86 14.12
CA GLN A 22 0.38 4.05 14.33
C GLN A 22 0.09 4.52 15.74
N THR A 23 -0.67 5.62 15.89
CA THR A 23 -1.00 6.19 17.18
C THR A 23 -2.50 6.11 17.54
N LEU A 24 -3.35 5.55 16.68
CA LEU A 24 -4.79 5.41 16.96
C LEU A 24 -5.37 4.08 16.41
N GLY A 25 -5.38 3.88 15.10
CA GLY A 25 -5.89 2.68 14.40
C GLY A 25 -4.78 1.69 14.05
N HIS A 26 -5.14 0.59 13.35
CA HIS A 26 -4.21 -0.44 12.84
C HIS A 26 -3.31 -1.11 13.90
N LEU A 27 -3.74 -1.14 15.16
CA LEU A 27 -2.96 -1.69 16.27
C LEU A 27 -3.41 -3.10 16.71
N ASN A 28 -4.12 -3.84 15.87
CA ASN A 28 -4.63 -5.17 16.18
C ASN A 28 -3.54 -6.14 16.67
N ARG A 29 -2.33 -6.06 16.10
CA ARG A 29 -1.20 -6.91 16.51
C ARG A 29 -0.70 -6.58 17.92
N ALA A 30 -0.69 -5.32 18.30
CA ALA A 30 -0.33 -4.89 19.66
C ALA A 30 -1.48 -5.16 20.63
N LEU A 31 -2.70 -4.76 20.29
CA LEU A 31 -3.89 -4.85 21.14
C LEU A 31 -4.42 -6.28 21.31
N HIS A 32 -3.91 -7.24 20.57
CA HIS A 32 -4.16 -8.67 20.74
C HIS A 32 -3.63 -9.20 22.09
N TRP A 33 -2.56 -8.61 22.63
CA TRP A 33 -1.93 -9.12 23.84
C TRP A 33 -2.73 -8.74 25.09
N PRO A 34 -2.93 -9.67 26.06
CA PRO A 34 -3.65 -9.40 27.29
C PRO A 34 -3.11 -8.20 28.09
N ALA A 35 -1.80 -7.96 28.04
CA ALA A 35 -1.15 -6.82 28.68
C ALA A 35 -1.65 -5.47 28.12
N MET A 36 -2.14 -5.42 26.89
CA MET A 36 -2.65 -4.21 26.22
C MET A 36 -4.16 -4.04 26.35
N ALA A 37 -4.87 -5.00 26.94
CA ALA A 37 -6.34 -5.03 26.98
C ALA A 37 -6.96 -3.79 27.63
N HIS A 38 -6.27 -3.14 28.56
CA HIS A 38 -6.74 -1.93 29.25
C HIS A 38 -6.74 -0.68 28.38
N MET A 39 -5.90 -0.63 27.32
CA MET A 39 -5.79 0.46 26.36
C MET A 39 -6.58 0.20 25.07
N LYS A 40 -7.34 -0.88 25.01
CA LYS A 40 -8.09 -1.32 23.84
C LYS A 40 -9.51 -0.74 23.87
N ASP A 41 -9.86 0.06 22.87
CA ASP A 41 -11.25 0.43 22.60
C ASP A 41 -11.94 -0.67 21.81
N THR A 42 -11.48 -0.93 20.59
CA THR A 42 -11.90 -2.04 19.73
C THR A 42 -10.72 -2.95 19.39
N GLU A 43 -10.89 -3.92 18.47
CA GLU A 43 -9.83 -4.89 18.14
C GLU A 43 -8.54 -4.22 17.62
N GLU A 44 -8.64 -3.06 17.01
CA GLU A 44 -7.52 -2.37 16.35
C GLU A 44 -7.35 -0.90 16.74
N VAL A 45 -8.26 -0.35 17.57
CA VAL A 45 -8.28 1.07 17.92
C VAL A 45 -7.98 1.25 19.41
N LEU A 46 -7.11 2.21 19.72
CA LEU A 46 -6.77 2.59 21.09
C LEU A 46 -7.94 3.28 21.80
N LEU A 47 -7.99 3.10 23.11
CA LEU A 47 -8.92 3.82 23.99
C LEU A 47 -8.48 5.28 24.10
N VAL A 48 -9.31 6.18 23.62
CA VAL A 48 -9.09 7.64 23.67
C VAL A 48 -9.29 8.16 25.08
N ASP A 49 -8.55 9.22 25.44
CA ASP A 49 -8.65 9.94 26.72
C ASP A 49 -8.35 9.05 27.95
N ASP A 50 -7.44 8.10 27.77
CA ASP A 50 -6.97 7.20 28.83
C ASP A 50 -5.50 7.51 29.16
N PRO A 51 -5.15 7.74 30.44
CA PRO A 51 -3.79 8.09 30.84
C PRO A 51 -2.75 7.02 30.51
N GLN A 52 -3.12 5.73 30.56
CA GLN A 52 -2.22 4.63 30.23
C GLN A 52 -1.96 4.57 28.73
N THR A 53 -2.99 4.83 27.91
CA THR A 53 -2.85 5.00 26.46
C THR A 53 -1.87 6.14 26.12
N LEU A 54 -2.01 7.29 26.77
CA LEU A 54 -1.11 8.43 26.54
C LEU A 54 0.34 8.15 26.98
N SER A 55 0.53 7.47 28.11
CA SER A 55 1.85 7.05 28.56
C SER A 55 2.50 6.06 27.61
N PHE A 56 1.73 5.10 27.08
CA PHE A 56 2.19 4.15 26.07
C PHE A 56 2.59 4.89 24.77
N LEU A 57 1.76 5.81 24.28
CA LEU A 57 2.05 6.58 23.06
C LEU A 57 3.31 7.43 23.22
N ARG A 58 3.51 8.07 24.37
CA ARG A 58 4.74 8.81 24.65
C ARG A 58 5.96 7.90 24.52
N SER A 59 5.95 6.77 25.24
CA SER A 59 7.05 5.82 25.20
C SER A 59 7.30 5.28 23.78
N MET A 60 6.23 5.04 23.02
CA MET A 60 6.34 4.56 21.65
C MET A 60 6.98 5.62 20.74
N LEU A 61 6.56 6.89 20.84
CA LEU A 61 7.13 8.00 20.08
C LEU A 61 8.60 8.22 20.42
N GLU A 62 8.96 8.25 21.69
CA GLU A 62 10.36 8.39 22.16
C GLU A 62 11.25 7.27 21.61
N ASN A 63 10.80 6.02 21.71
CA ASN A 63 11.60 4.88 21.28
C ASN A 63 11.66 4.75 19.75
N ALA A 64 10.59 5.11 19.03
CA ALA A 64 10.58 5.05 17.58
C ALA A 64 11.51 6.10 16.94
N THR A 65 11.65 7.28 17.54
CA THR A 65 12.49 8.37 17.01
C THR A 65 13.95 8.29 17.47
N ALA A 66 14.22 7.72 18.64
CA ALA A 66 15.56 7.68 19.24
C ALA A 66 16.71 7.14 18.33
N PRO A 67 16.48 6.19 17.40
CA PRO A 67 17.53 5.72 16.50
C PRO A 67 17.89 6.69 15.37
N TYR A 68 17.00 7.63 15.03
CA TYR A 68 17.10 8.47 13.84
C TYR A 68 17.62 9.88 14.14
N ARG A 69 18.27 10.49 13.15
CA ARG A 69 18.68 11.91 13.18
C ARG A 69 17.52 12.83 12.92
N SER A 70 16.59 12.37 12.10
CA SER A 70 15.39 13.13 11.75
C SER A 70 14.51 13.37 12.97
N ASN A 71 13.99 14.57 13.11
CA ASN A 71 12.91 14.87 14.03
C ASN A 71 11.52 14.67 13.40
N ARG A 72 11.45 14.31 12.11
CA ARG A 72 10.21 13.98 11.44
C ARG A 72 9.67 12.63 11.87
N ILE A 73 8.34 12.56 11.94
CA ILE A 73 7.63 11.33 12.21
C ILE A 73 6.27 11.33 11.55
N HIS A 74 5.89 10.19 10.96
CA HIS A 74 4.51 9.95 10.55
C HIS A 74 3.78 9.20 11.67
N ILE A 75 2.71 9.79 12.20
CA ILE A 75 1.98 9.27 13.38
C ILE A 75 0.76 8.43 13.04
N GLY A 76 0.56 8.09 11.76
CA GLY A 76 -0.54 7.25 11.30
C GLY A 76 -1.90 7.93 11.41
N MET A 77 -2.79 7.38 12.24
CA MET A 77 -4.16 7.84 12.56
C MET A 77 -5.20 7.60 11.47
N ASP A 78 -4.87 6.79 10.47
CA ASP A 78 -5.76 6.37 9.40
C ASP A 78 -6.73 5.26 9.85
N GLU A 79 -7.84 5.16 9.13
CA GLU A 79 -8.78 4.03 9.14
C GLU A 79 -9.27 3.58 10.52
N ALA A 80 -9.36 4.46 11.51
CA ALA A 80 -9.90 4.14 12.83
C ALA A 80 -11.43 3.94 12.76
N HIS A 81 -11.86 2.85 12.08
CA HIS A 81 -13.23 2.63 11.64
C HIS A 81 -14.25 2.58 12.78
N PHE A 82 -13.94 1.95 13.89
CA PHE A 82 -14.85 1.74 15.02
C PHE A 82 -14.46 2.58 16.24
N LEU A 83 -13.87 3.76 15.99
CA LEU A 83 -13.46 4.70 17.03
C LEU A 83 -14.61 5.03 17.98
N GLY A 84 -14.44 4.77 19.26
CA GLY A 84 -15.39 5.06 20.31
C GLY A 84 -16.56 4.07 20.40
N GLN A 85 -16.53 2.93 19.69
CA GLN A 85 -17.63 1.97 19.67
C GLN A 85 -17.39 0.74 20.57
N GLY A 86 -16.27 0.69 21.24
CA GLY A 86 -15.86 -0.42 22.11
C GLY A 86 -15.91 -0.10 23.60
N ALA A 87 -14.75 -0.12 24.24
CA ALA A 87 -14.62 0.16 25.69
C ALA A 87 -15.00 1.60 26.04
N TYR A 88 -14.72 2.55 25.13
CA TYR A 88 -15.11 3.94 25.31
C TYR A 88 -16.63 4.09 25.45
N LEU A 89 -17.39 3.51 24.51
CA LEU A 89 -18.86 3.53 24.55
C LEU A 89 -19.42 2.98 25.86
N ARG A 90 -18.84 1.86 26.31
CA ARG A 90 -19.28 1.21 27.57
C ARG A 90 -19.01 2.05 28.82
N ARG A 91 -17.92 2.83 28.81
CA ARG A 91 -17.48 3.63 29.98
C ARG A 91 -18.12 5.02 30.02
N HIS A 92 -18.26 5.66 28.84
CA HIS A 92 -18.56 7.09 28.73
C HIS A 92 -19.86 7.39 27.98
N GLY A 93 -20.49 6.40 27.35
CA GLY A 93 -21.60 6.61 26.45
C GLY A 93 -21.15 7.05 25.04
N TYR A 94 -22.11 7.35 24.20
CA TYR A 94 -21.84 7.76 22.81
C TYR A 94 -21.19 9.16 22.75
N THR A 95 -20.08 9.25 22.09
CA THR A 95 -19.45 10.50 21.69
C THR A 95 -19.19 10.46 20.17
N PRO A 96 -19.46 11.54 19.43
CA PRO A 96 -19.22 11.57 17.99
C PRO A 96 -17.76 11.23 17.66
N PRO A 97 -17.47 10.32 16.70
CA PRO A 97 -16.10 9.89 16.37
C PRO A 97 -15.16 11.04 16.04
N PHE A 98 -15.64 12.09 15.34
CA PHE A 98 -14.85 13.27 15.05
C PHE A 98 -14.35 13.97 16.34
N GLN A 99 -15.20 14.10 17.36
CA GLN A 99 -14.83 14.70 18.63
C GLN A 99 -13.77 13.86 19.36
N LEU A 100 -13.89 12.53 19.30
CA LEU A 100 -12.91 11.59 19.86
C LEU A 100 -11.57 11.70 19.14
N MET A 101 -11.59 11.74 17.81
CA MET A 101 -10.38 11.93 17.00
C MET A 101 -9.69 13.25 17.35
N GLN A 102 -10.44 14.35 17.47
CA GLN A 102 -9.88 15.65 17.84
C GLN A 102 -9.30 15.67 19.25
N THR A 103 -9.97 15.05 20.22
CA THR A 103 -9.45 14.91 21.59
C THR A 103 -8.12 14.15 21.58
N HIS A 104 -8.08 13.02 20.91
CA HIS A 104 -6.89 12.19 20.81
C HIS A 104 -5.74 12.93 20.10
N LEU A 105 -6.03 13.56 18.97
CA LEU A 105 -5.04 14.30 18.19
C LEU A 105 -4.45 15.47 18.97
N LYS A 106 -5.24 16.19 19.76
CA LYS A 106 -4.74 17.27 20.65
C LYS A 106 -3.76 16.71 21.68
N GLN A 107 -4.07 15.57 22.28
CA GLN A 107 -3.21 14.92 23.29
C GLN A 107 -1.91 14.38 22.66
N VAL A 108 -2.01 13.70 21.52
CA VAL A 108 -0.82 13.21 20.77
C VAL A 108 0.02 14.39 20.29
N GLY A 109 -0.62 15.45 19.76
CA GLY A 109 0.06 16.66 19.33
C GLY A 109 0.80 17.39 20.47
N GLN A 110 0.28 17.33 21.71
CA GLN A 110 1.01 17.82 22.86
C GLN A 110 2.28 16.99 23.10
N ILE A 111 2.20 15.66 23.07
CA ILE A 111 3.38 14.79 23.21
C ILE A 111 4.41 15.08 22.12
N VAL A 112 3.96 15.21 20.87
CA VAL A 112 4.81 15.53 19.70
C VAL A 112 5.57 16.85 19.94
N ARG A 113 4.88 17.91 20.40
CA ARG A 113 5.52 19.21 20.71
C ARG A 113 6.52 19.12 21.86
N GLU A 114 6.18 18.42 22.92
CA GLU A 114 7.08 18.20 24.07
C GLU A 114 8.34 17.43 23.70
N LEU A 115 8.24 16.52 22.72
CA LEU A 115 9.36 15.75 22.17
C LEU A 115 10.09 16.47 21.02
N HIS A 116 9.68 17.70 20.66
CA HIS A 116 10.24 18.51 19.57
C HIS A 116 10.23 17.79 18.21
N LEU A 117 9.16 17.03 17.93
CA LEU A 117 9.00 16.29 16.69
C LEU A 117 8.23 17.11 15.64
N ASP A 118 8.59 16.94 14.37
CA ASP A 118 7.88 17.44 13.20
C ASP A 118 6.96 16.33 12.68
N ALA A 119 5.69 16.36 13.08
CA ALA A 119 4.77 15.27 12.82
C ALA A 119 3.92 15.49 11.58
N MET A 120 3.62 14.37 10.88
CA MET A 120 2.59 14.29 9.86
C MET A 120 1.68 13.10 10.12
N MET A 121 0.45 13.14 9.58
CA MET A 121 -0.55 12.09 9.73
C MET A 121 -1.32 11.87 8.43
N TRP A 122 -1.97 10.73 8.30
CA TRP A 122 -2.93 10.49 7.22
C TRP A 122 -4.16 11.36 7.42
N SER A 123 -4.69 11.92 6.33
CA SER A 123 -5.79 12.88 6.37
C SER A 123 -7.19 12.26 6.20
N ASP A 124 -7.25 10.98 5.87
CA ASP A 124 -8.50 10.27 5.48
C ASP A 124 -9.63 10.41 6.50
N MET A 125 -9.32 10.36 7.79
CA MET A 125 -10.35 10.46 8.84
C MET A 125 -11.11 11.80 8.82
N TYR A 126 -10.50 12.91 8.39
CA TYR A 126 -11.22 14.18 8.22
C TYR A 126 -12.28 14.09 7.13
N PHE A 127 -11.99 13.42 6.03
CA PHE A 127 -12.88 13.24 4.90
C PHE A 127 -13.91 12.15 5.17
N ARG A 128 -13.51 11.03 5.75
CA ARG A 128 -14.41 9.94 6.13
C ARG A 128 -15.50 10.40 7.09
N LEU A 129 -15.14 11.17 8.12
CA LEU A 129 -16.10 11.68 9.10
C LEU A 129 -16.99 12.79 8.55
N SER A 130 -16.65 13.34 7.38
CA SER A 130 -17.45 14.33 6.62
C SER A 130 -18.23 13.70 5.47
N SER A 131 -18.00 12.43 5.17
CA SER A 131 -18.61 11.72 4.06
C SER A 131 -20.03 11.24 4.42
N PRO A 132 -21.00 11.34 3.51
CA PRO A 132 -22.35 10.81 3.70
C PRO A 132 -22.39 9.27 3.71
N THR A 133 -21.40 8.60 3.11
CA THR A 133 -21.31 7.13 3.02
C THR A 133 -20.29 6.54 3.97
N GLY A 134 -19.45 7.38 4.60
CA GLY A 134 -18.27 6.96 5.35
C GLY A 134 -17.09 6.58 4.45
N GLY A 135 -17.08 6.99 3.19
CA GLY A 135 -15.97 6.84 2.25
C GLY A 135 -14.87 7.90 2.47
N TYR A 136 -13.74 7.73 1.80
CA TYR A 136 -12.60 8.66 1.93
C TYR A 136 -12.57 9.75 0.87
N TYR A 137 -13.22 9.52 -0.29
CA TYR A 137 -13.07 10.35 -1.48
C TYR A 137 -14.38 10.95 -1.99
N ASP A 138 -15.51 10.65 -1.36
CA ASP A 138 -16.86 11.04 -1.78
C ASP A 138 -17.45 12.20 -0.98
N ALA A 139 -16.67 12.77 -0.06
CA ALA A 139 -17.07 13.98 0.64
C ALA A 139 -17.33 15.11 -0.37
N PRO A 140 -18.51 15.74 -0.37
CA PRO A 140 -18.82 16.83 -1.30
C PRO A 140 -18.06 18.12 -0.97
N GLY A 141 -17.48 18.18 0.20
CA GLY A 141 -16.72 19.29 0.75
C GLY A 141 -16.27 18.96 2.15
N ILE A 142 -15.56 19.91 2.77
CA ILE A 142 -15.17 19.80 4.17
C ILE A 142 -15.74 20.98 4.94
N GLU A 143 -16.33 20.72 6.10
CA GLU A 143 -16.94 21.74 6.92
C GLU A 143 -15.89 22.72 7.48
N PRO A 144 -16.14 24.05 7.46
CA PRO A 144 -15.19 25.03 7.99
C PRO A 144 -14.77 24.78 9.43
N ARG A 145 -15.64 24.20 10.25
CA ARG A 145 -15.35 23.83 11.64
C ARG A 145 -14.26 22.74 11.71
N ILE A 146 -14.34 21.72 10.85
CA ILE A 146 -13.36 20.64 10.79
C ILE A 146 -11.99 21.21 10.45
N VAL A 147 -11.94 22.13 9.48
CA VAL A 147 -10.72 22.81 9.06
C VAL A 147 -10.15 23.65 10.21
N ALA A 148 -11.00 24.41 10.90
CA ALA A 148 -10.56 25.29 12.00
C ALA A 148 -10.06 24.52 13.24
N ASP A 149 -10.60 23.34 13.49
CA ASP A 149 -10.24 22.48 14.63
C ASP A 149 -8.97 21.65 14.38
N ALA A 150 -8.48 21.57 13.13
CA ALA A 150 -7.29 20.80 12.78
C ALA A 150 -6.01 21.52 13.28
N PRO A 151 -5.05 20.80 13.90
CA PRO A 151 -3.78 21.36 14.32
C PRO A 151 -2.97 21.87 13.12
N PRO A 152 -2.53 23.14 13.11
CA PRO A 152 -1.77 23.68 11.98
C PRO A 152 -0.31 23.20 11.92
N ASP A 153 0.17 22.61 12.99
CA ASP A 153 1.53 22.14 13.20
C ASP A 153 1.71 20.64 12.98
N ILE A 154 0.67 19.93 12.53
CA ILE A 154 0.74 18.52 12.12
C ILE A 154 0.40 18.42 10.65
N GLY A 155 1.38 17.99 9.82
CA GLY A 155 1.21 17.86 8.39
C GLY A 155 0.13 16.84 8.02
N LEU A 156 -0.66 17.11 6.97
CA LEU A 156 -1.71 16.25 6.48
C LEU A 156 -1.26 15.56 5.19
N VAL A 157 -1.21 14.23 5.19
CA VAL A 157 -0.85 13.44 4.02
C VAL A 157 -2.11 12.83 3.40
N TYR A 158 -2.46 13.32 2.22
CA TYR A 158 -3.52 12.74 1.40
C TYR A 158 -2.97 11.49 0.71
N TRP A 159 -3.64 10.36 0.87
CA TRP A 159 -3.31 9.12 0.18
C TRP A 159 -4.43 8.68 -0.76
N ASP A 160 -4.06 8.26 -1.96
CA ASP A 160 -4.97 7.67 -2.94
C ASP A 160 -4.19 6.79 -3.92
N TYR A 161 -4.64 5.55 -4.06
CA TYR A 161 -4.01 4.52 -4.89
C TYR A 161 -4.98 3.97 -5.95
N TYR A 162 -6.19 4.52 -6.04
CA TYR A 162 -7.32 3.88 -6.70
C TYR A 162 -7.80 4.64 -7.92
N HIS A 163 -7.73 5.95 -7.93
CA HIS A 163 -8.24 6.78 -9.00
C HIS A 163 -7.20 7.00 -10.10
N ALA A 164 -7.66 6.98 -11.35
CA ALA A 164 -6.83 7.27 -12.53
C ALA A 164 -7.21 8.60 -13.19
N ASP A 165 -8.23 9.29 -12.69
CA ASP A 165 -8.70 10.57 -13.20
C ASP A 165 -8.12 11.75 -12.40
N GLU A 166 -7.63 12.75 -13.11
CA GLU A 166 -7.03 13.93 -12.50
C GLU A 166 -8.02 14.80 -11.74
N ALA A 167 -9.32 14.75 -12.10
CA ALA A 167 -10.33 15.59 -11.47
C ALA A 167 -10.59 15.18 -10.00
N THR A 168 -10.47 13.89 -9.68
CA THR A 168 -10.56 13.42 -8.29
C THR A 168 -9.41 13.98 -7.45
N TYR A 169 -8.17 13.91 -7.96
CA TYR A 169 -7.01 14.45 -7.24
C TYR A 169 -7.08 15.97 -7.10
N ASP A 170 -7.45 16.71 -8.16
CA ASP A 170 -7.64 18.17 -8.11
C ASP A 170 -8.65 18.57 -7.03
N ARG A 171 -9.82 17.93 -7.02
CA ARG A 171 -10.87 18.16 -6.03
C ARG A 171 -10.39 17.88 -4.60
N MET A 172 -9.72 16.74 -4.39
CA MET A 172 -9.24 16.36 -3.05
C MET A 172 -8.13 17.30 -2.57
N LEU A 173 -7.16 17.63 -3.40
CA LEU A 173 -6.09 18.56 -3.05
C LEU A 173 -6.64 19.98 -2.78
N SER A 174 -7.60 20.46 -3.59
CA SER A 174 -8.29 21.74 -3.33
C SER A 174 -9.01 21.76 -1.98
N MET A 175 -9.51 20.62 -1.49
CA MET A 175 -10.08 20.54 -0.15
C MET A 175 -9.00 20.54 0.94
N HIS A 176 -7.86 19.90 0.69
CA HIS A 176 -6.74 19.91 1.63
C HIS A 176 -6.12 21.32 1.78
N GLU A 177 -6.08 22.12 0.72
CA GLU A 177 -5.58 23.51 0.74
C GLU A 177 -6.35 24.45 1.66
N LYS A 178 -7.54 24.01 2.13
CA LYS A 178 -8.30 24.79 3.14
C LYS A 178 -7.71 24.69 4.53
N PHE A 179 -6.93 23.65 4.83
CA PHE A 179 -6.25 23.49 6.11
C PHE A 179 -5.02 24.40 6.19
N ALA A 180 -4.71 24.85 7.41
CA ALA A 180 -3.49 25.62 7.66
C ALA A 180 -2.22 24.75 7.76
N ALA A 181 -2.38 23.44 7.87
CA ALA A 181 -1.28 22.47 7.99
C ALA A 181 -0.55 22.25 6.66
N PRO A 182 0.74 21.91 6.68
CA PRO A 182 1.44 21.45 5.49
C PRO A 182 0.76 20.23 4.85
N ILE A 183 0.74 20.18 3.50
CA ILE A 183 0.09 19.10 2.76
C ILE A 183 1.14 18.24 2.07
N GLY A 184 1.04 16.92 2.30
CA GLY A 184 1.74 15.88 1.56
C GLY A 184 0.78 15.06 0.72
N PHE A 185 1.31 14.34 -0.25
CA PHE A 185 0.59 13.34 -1.04
C PHE A 185 1.30 12.00 -1.00
N ALA A 186 0.57 10.92 -0.86
CA ALA A 186 1.06 9.54 -0.96
C ALA A 186 0.33 8.79 -2.08
N GLY A 187 1.06 8.46 -3.14
CA GLY A 187 0.63 7.50 -4.15
C GLY A 187 1.08 6.09 -3.81
N GLY A 188 0.55 5.08 -4.50
CA GLY A 188 0.80 3.68 -4.20
C GLY A 188 1.62 2.95 -5.25
N ILE A 189 2.60 2.19 -4.81
CA ILE A 189 3.25 1.16 -5.62
C ILE A 189 2.52 -0.15 -5.34
N TRP A 190 1.68 -0.60 -6.25
CA TRP A 190 0.82 -1.78 -6.05
C TRP A 190 1.62 -3.09 -5.98
N THR A 191 2.38 -3.27 -4.87
CA THR A 191 3.18 -4.46 -4.56
C THR A 191 2.58 -5.34 -3.47
N TRP A 192 1.52 -4.87 -2.80
CA TRP A 192 0.94 -5.50 -1.61
C TRP A 192 -0.20 -6.49 -1.90
N THR A 193 -0.65 -6.60 -3.15
CA THR A 193 -1.80 -7.45 -3.50
C THR A 193 -1.45 -8.91 -3.74
N GLY A 194 -0.16 -9.25 -3.83
CA GLY A 194 0.31 -10.61 -4.09
C GLY A 194 1.80 -10.68 -4.36
N PRO A 195 2.29 -11.81 -4.90
CA PRO A 195 3.72 -12.05 -5.08
C PRO A 195 4.37 -11.19 -6.18
N ALA A 196 3.57 -10.54 -7.03
CA ALA A 196 4.06 -9.66 -8.10
C ALA A 196 3.36 -8.29 -8.06
N PRO A 197 4.03 -7.22 -8.53
CA PRO A 197 3.45 -5.88 -8.59
C PRO A 197 2.43 -5.74 -9.72
N HIS A 198 1.55 -4.74 -9.59
CA HIS A 198 0.64 -4.33 -10.66
C HIS A 198 1.03 -2.95 -11.19
N TYR A 199 2.02 -2.91 -12.09
CA TYR A 199 2.59 -1.64 -12.58
C TYR A 199 1.65 -0.83 -13.45
N GLU A 200 0.80 -1.46 -14.28
CA GLU A 200 -0.17 -0.73 -15.09
C GLU A 200 -1.05 0.16 -14.21
N LYS A 201 -1.65 -0.42 -13.18
CA LYS A 201 -2.44 0.32 -12.19
C LYS A 201 -1.61 1.38 -11.48
N THR A 202 -0.41 1.02 -11.02
CA THR A 202 0.50 1.93 -10.35
C THR A 202 0.84 3.14 -11.19
N ILE A 203 1.22 2.94 -12.45
CA ILE A 203 1.65 4.02 -13.36
C ILE A 203 0.47 4.95 -13.66
N GLU A 204 -0.69 4.38 -13.97
CA GLU A 204 -1.89 5.15 -14.32
C GLU A 204 -2.34 6.04 -13.15
N THR A 205 -2.51 5.47 -11.95
CA THR A 205 -2.94 6.23 -10.77
C THR A 205 -1.87 7.23 -10.33
N SER A 206 -0.59 6.85 -10.36
CA SER A 206 0.51 7.73 -9.95
C SER A 206 0.68 8.92 -10.87
N LEU A 207 0.58 8.75 -12.20
CA LEU A 207 0.75 9.86 -13.14
C LEU A 207 -0.38 10.89 -13.03
N ALA A 208 -1.63 10.44 -12.86
CA ALA A 208 -2.75 11.34 -12.62
C ALA A 208 -2.54 12.16 -11.33
N ALA A 209 -2.16 11.48 -10.25
CA ALA A 209 -1.88 12.10 -8.97
C ALA A 209 -0.70 13.08 -8.99
N LEU A 210 0.44 12.67 -9.57
CA LEU A 210 1.65 13.49 -9.61
C LEU A 210 1.48 14.79 -10.42
N ARG A 211 0.68 14.75 -11.50
CA ARG A 211 0.35 15.97 -12.25
C ARG A 211 -0.41 16.96 -11.39
N GLN A 212 -1.38 16.50 -10.62
CA GLN A 212 -2.15 17.34 -9.72
C GLN A 212 -1.34 17.77 -8.49
N ALA A 213 -0.53 16.88 -7.90
CA ALA A 213 0.39 17.26 -6.82
C ALA A 213 1.33 18.39 -7.26
N LYS A 214 1.83 18.36 -8.50
CA LYS A 214 2.61 19.46 -9.08
C LYS A 214 1.78 20.74 -9.26
N ALA A 215 0.56 20.65 -9.81
CA ALA A 215 -0.32 21.79 -10.00
C ALA A 215 -0.66 22.51 -8.69
N HIS A 216 -0.92 21.75 -7.63
CA HIS A 216 -1.19 22.21 -6.26
C HIS A 216 0.07 22.49 -5.43
N ARG A 217 1.28 22.38 -6.02
CA ARG A 217 2.56 22.68 -5.35
C ARG A 217 2.78 21.88 -4.06
N VAL A 218 2.31 20.64 -4.04
CA VAL A 218 2.56 19.72 -2.91
C VAL A 218 4.06 19.53 -2.73
N SER A 219 4.56 19.79 -1.52
CA SER A 219 6.00 19.79 -1.26
C SER A 219 6.56 18.43 -0.84
N LEU A 220 5.71 17.52 -0.36
CA LEU A 220 6.07 16.18 0.04
C LEU A 220 5.27 15.17 -0.77
N VAL A 221 5.97 14.30 -1.50
CA VAL A 221 5.37 13.21 -2.26
C VAL A 221 5.96 11.89 -1.77
N LEU A 222 5.10 10.97 -1.36
CA LEU A 222 5.44 9.64 -0.88
C LEU A 222 5.00 8.59 -1.91
N ALA A 223 5.80 7.55 -2.10
CA ALA A 223 5.47 6.37 -2.87
C ALA A 223 5.31 5.19 -1.90
N ALA A 224 4.07 4.90 -1.51
CA ALA A 224 3.77 3.87 -0.53
C ALA A 224 3.90 2.46 -1.12
N ALA A 225 4.66 1.61 -0.46
CA ALA A 225 4.83 0.19 -0.82
C ALA A 225 4.43 -0.66 0.40
N TRP A 226 3.13 -0.86 0.55
CA TRP A 226 2.59 -1.60 1.68
C TRP A 226 2.94 -3.08 1.65
N GLY A 227 2.92 -3.72 2.80
CA GLY A 227 3.12 -5.16 2.96
C GLY A 227 1.85 -5.91 3.36
N ASP A 228 0.68 -5.43 2.96
CA ASP A 228 -0.61 -6.04 3.27
C ASP A 228 -0.72 -7.45 2.68
N SER A 229 -1.72 -8.19 3.15
CA SER A 229 -2.07 -9.50 2.59
C SER A 229 -0.92 -10.52 2.56
N GLY A 230 0.02 -10.43 3.49
CA GLY A 230 1.11 -11.39 3.67
C GLY A 230 2.50 -10.91 3.28
N ALA A 231 2.65 -9.68 2.79
CA ALA A 231 3.94 -9.10 2.37
C ALA A 231 4.70 -10.00 1.36
N GLU A 232 3.98 -10.56 0.40
CA GLU A 232 4.51 -11.56 -0.55
C GLU A 232 5.36 -10.93 -1.66
N GLY A 233 5.16 -9.62 -1.93
CA GLY A 233 5.90 -8.89 -2.95
C GLY A 233 7.36 -8.65 -2.51
N ASN A 234 8.31 -8.92 -3.41
CA ASN A 234 9.70 -8.59 -3.15
C ASN A 234 9.92 -7.08 -3.24
N LEU A 235 10.57 -6.49 -2.23
CA LEU A 235 10.79 -5.04 -2.16
C LEU A 235 11.56 -4.49 -3.37
N LEU A 236 12.46 -5.26 -3.99
CA LEU A 236 13.18 -4.83 -5.19
C LEU A 236 12.26 -4.55 -6.38
N THR A 237 11.03 -5.06 -6.38
CA THR A 237 10.05 -4.74 -7.43
C THR A 237 9.57 -3.29 -7.37
N THR A 238 9.81 -2.56 -6.28
CA THR A 238 9.48 -1.13 -6.19
C THR A 238 10.39 -0.23 -7.03
N LEU A 239 11.60 -0.70 -7.37
CA LEU A 239 12.66 0.12 -7.98
C LEU A 239 12.24 0.85 -9.26
N TYR A 240 11.48 0.19 -10.15
CA TYR A 240 11.04 0.84 -11.39
C TYR A 240 10.09 2.02 -11.12
N VAL A 241 9.18 1.86 -10.16
CA VAL A 241 8.21 2.92 -9.80
C VAL A 241 8.90 4.02 -8.99
N LEU A 242 9.85 3.70 -8.13
CA LEU A 242 10.67 4.71 -7.45
C LEU A 242 11.43 5.57 -8.47
N ALA A 243 11.97 4.94 -9.52
CA ALA A 243 12.59 5.69 -10.62
C ALA A 243 11.58 6.59 -11.36
N LEU A 244 10.33 6.14 -11.56
CA LEU A 244 9.26 6.96 -12.13
C LEU A 244 8.95 8.19 -11.25
N TYR A 245 8.77 7.99 -9.95
CA TYR A 245 8.53 9.10 -9.02
C TYR A 245 9.69 10.08 -9.01
N ALA A 246 10.93 9.60 -8.94
CA ALA A 246 12.12 10.42 -8.97
C ALA A 246 12.21 11.23 -10.27
N GLU A 247 11.99 10.58 -11.43
CA GLU A 247 11.97 11.23 -12.74
C GLU A 247 10.93 12.33 -12.81
N PHE A 248 9.71 12.03 -12.40
CA PHE A 248 8.62 13.02 -12.43
C PHE A 248 8.88 14.18 -11.47
N CYS A 249 9.31 13.92 -10.25
CA CYS A 249 9.61 14.97 -9.27
C CYS A 249 10.76 15.87 -9.74
N TYR A 250 11.74 15.32 -10.47
CA TYR A 250 12.88 16.08 -10.96
C TYR A 250 12.55 16.88 -12.24
N THR A 251 11.87 16.25 -13.22
CA THR A 251 11.60 16.87 -14.55
C THR A 251 10.24 17.55 -14.61
N GLY A 252 9.30 17.15 -13.77
CA GLY A 252 7.90 17.56 -13.81
C GLY A 252 7.11 16.98 -14.97
N ALA A 253 7.63 15.92 -15.63
CA ALA A 253 7.00 15.26 -16.76
C ALA A 253 7.32 13.75 -16.75
N TYR A 254 6.56 12.98 -17.52
CA TYR A 254 6.80 11.56 -17.73
C TYR A 254 7.04 11.28 -19.22
N CYS A 255 8.12 10.59 -19.50
CA CYS A 255 8.43 10.00 -20.79
C CYS A 255 8.98 8.59 -20.57
N GLU A 256 8.26 7.57 -21.05
CA GLU A 256 8.61 6.17 -20.82
C GLU A 256 10.00 5.81 -21.38
N ASP A 257 10.31 6.26 -22.58
CA ASP A 257 11.62 6.00 -23.20
C ASP A 257 12.78 6.58 -22.40
N ASP A 258 12.60 7.78 -21.84
CA ASP A 258 13.60 8.44 -21.00
C ASP A 258 13.78 7.67 -19.69
N LEU A 259 12.68 7.26 -19.06
CA LEU A 259 12.70 6.48 -17.82
C LEU A 259 13.38 5.12 -18.04
N ILE A 260 13.05 4.41 -19.12
CA ILE A 260 13.68 3.12 -19.47
C ILE A 260 15.21 3.28 -19.65
N ARG A 261 15.65 4.33 -20.36
CA ARG A 261 17.08 4.58 -20.54
C ARG A 261 17.78 4.90 -19.24
N ARG A 262 17.19 5.74 -18.39
CA ARG A 262 17.76 6.09 -17.07
C ARG A 262 17.78 4.90 -16.12
N PHE A 263 16.70 4.14 -16.07
CA PHE A 263 16.62 2.94 -15.25
C PHE A 263 17.74 1.96 -15.60
N ARG A 264 17.94 1.70 -16.90
CA ARG A 264 19.06 0.86 -17.38
C ARG A 264 20.41 1.41 -16.94
N SER A 265 20.62 2.72 -17.07
CA SER A 265 21.89 3.36 -16.71
C SER A 265 22.18 3.31 -15.20
N VAL A 266 21.15 3.46 -14.36
CA VAL A 266 21.30 3.52 -12.89
C VAL A 266 21.33 2.13 -12.27
N MET A 267 20.45 1.23 -12.74
CA MET A 267 20.26 -0.09 -12.16
C MET A 267 21.09 -1.20 -12.83
N ASN A 268 21.75 -0.89 -13.96
CA ASN A 268 22.42 -1.89 -14.80
C ASN A 268 21.51 -3.09 -15.13
N ALA A 269 20.23 -2.82 -15.38
CA ALA A 269 19.19 -3.83 -15.61
C ALA A 269 18.24 -3.44 -16.74
N ASP A 270 17.64 -4.45 -17.37
CA ASP A 270 16.62 -4.21 -18.37
C ASP A 270 15.29 -3.83 -17.69
N ALA A 271 14.82 -2.60 -17.97
CA ALA A 271 13.54 -2.11 -17.47
C ALA A 271 12.35 -3.00 -17.89
N GLN A 272 12.41 -3.65 -19.07
CA GLN A 272 11.36 -4.53 -19.55
C GLN A 272 11.19 -5.77 -18.65
N ALA A 273 12.27 -6.26 -18.04
CA ALA A 273 12.21 -7.35 -17.08
C ALA A 273 11.38 -6.99 -15.84
N PHE A 274 11.43 -5.71 -15.42
CA PHE A 274 10.59 -5.20 -14.33
C PHE A 274 9.17 -4.94 -14.82
N LEU A 275 8.96 -4.23 -15.89
CA LEU A 275 7.64 -3.92 -16.44
C LEU A 275 6.80 -5.18 -16.68
N ASN A 276 7.42 -6.26 -17.16
CA ASN A 276 6.73 -7.51 -17.39
C ASN A 276 6.25 -8.22 -16.11
N LEU A 277 6.69 -7.80 -14.90
CA LEU A 277 6.16 -8.33 -13.63
C LEU A 277 4.65 -8.11 -13.49
N THR A 278 4.11 -7.03 -14.05
CA THR A 278 2.67 -6.77 -14.04
C THR A 278 1.88 -7.91 -14.68
N ARG A 279 2.44 -8.64 -15.64
CA ARG A 279 1.79 -9.75 -16.36
C ARG A 279 1.46 -10.95 -15.48
N PHE A 280 2.01 -11.06 -14.28
CA PHE A 280 1.59 -12.07 -13.30
C PHE A 280 0.18 -11.78 -12.77
N ASN A 281 -0.16 -10.49 -12.60
CA ASN A 281 -1.42 -10.04 -12.04
C ASN A 281 -2.41 -9.55 -13.12
N ALA A 282 -1.92 -8.97 -14.22
CA ALA A 282 -2.75 -8.52 -15.33
C ALA A 282 -3.25 -9.70 -16.17
N LEU A 283 -4.55 -9.77 -16.38
CA LEU A 283 -5.15 -10.82 -17.22
C LEU A 283 -4.96 -10.49 -18.70
N PRO A 284 -4.52 -11.44 -19.55
CA PRO A 284 -4.37 -11.22 -20.98
C PRO A 284 -5.66 -10.72 -21.63
N GLY A 285 -5.56 -9.62 -22.39
CA GLY A 285 -6.70 -9.04 -23.10
C GLY A 285 -7.63 -8.19 -22.26
N VAL A 286 -7.42 -8.08 -20.97
CA VAL A 286 -8.18 -7.19 -20.06
C VAL A 286 -7.35 -5.94 -19.79
N LYS A 287 -7.86 -4.78 -20.23
CA LYS A 287 -7.22 -3.48 -19.99
C LYS A 287 -7.76 -2.79 -18.74
N ASP A 288 -9.02 -3.03 -18.43
CA ASP A 288 -9.66 -2.44 -17.26
C ASP A 288 -9.49 -3.35 -16.04
N TRP A 289 -8.47 -3.05 -15.25
CA TRP A 289 -8.15 -3.78 -14.02
C TRP A 289 -9.20 -3.59 -12.90
N SER A 290 -10.15 -2.64 -13.03
CA SER A 290 -11.24 -2.46 -12.08
C SER A 290 -12.32 -3.53 -12.21
N LEU A 291 -12.42 -4.18 -13.38
CA LEU A 291 -13.41 -5.23 -13.69
C LEU A 291 -12.92 -6.65 -13.40
N ARG A 292 -11.65 -6.83 -13.05
CA ARG A 292 -11.02 -8.15 -12.85
C ARG A 292 -10.09 -8.14 -11.61
N PRO A 293 -9.79 -9.31 -11.06
CA PRO A 293 -8.84 -9.41 -9.95
C PRO A 293 -7.49 -8.78 -10.31
N VAL A 294 -6.98 -7.91 -9.44
CA VAL A 294 -5.68 -7.25 -9.60
C VAL A 294 -4.50 -8.11 -9.11
N ASN A 295 -4.76 -9.35 -8.72
CA ASN A 295 -3.79 -10.27 -8.12
C ASN A 295 -4.03 -11.71 -8.58
N ALA A 296 -4.25 -11.90 -9.89
CA ALA A 296 -4.55 -13.20 -10.47
C ALA A 296 -3.52 -14.28 -10.11
N ALA A 297 -2.22 -13.94 -10.07
CA ALA A 297 -1.18 -14.87 -9.64
C ALA A 297 -1.42 -15.41 -8.23
N LYS A 298 -1.80 -14.55 -7.29
CA LYS A 298 -2.10 -14.96 -5.90
C LYS A 298 -3.29 -15.89 -5.83
N PHE A 299 -4.38 -15.54 -6.50
CA PHE A 299 -5.60 -16.34 -6.50
C PHE A 299 -5.34 -17.74 -7.08
N LEU A 300 -4.66 -17.79 -8.22
CA LEU A 300 -4.33 -19.08 -8.90
C LEU A 300 -3.32 -19.89 -8.08
N LEU A 301 -2.41 -19.24 -7.35
CA LEU A 301 -1.44 -19.95 -6.52
C LEU A 301 -2.09 -20.60 -5.28
N TYR A 302 -3.04 -19.92 -4.64
CA TYR A 302 -3.59 -20.34 -3.35
C TYR A 302 -4.97 -20.98 -3.40
N GLN A 303 -5.73 -20.84 -4.50
CA GLN A 303 -7.05 -21.44 -4.57
C GLN A 303 -6.97 -22.99 -4.52
N ASP A 304 -8.01 -23.59 -3.97
CA ASP A 304 -8.17 -25.04 -3.98
C ASP A 304 -8.31 -25.55 -5.41
N PRO A 305 -7.53 -26.57 -5.83
CA PRO A 305 -7.58 -27.12 -7.17
C PRO A 305 -8.94 -27.69 -7.58
N LEU A 306 -9.73 -28.17 -6.63
CA LEU A 306 -11.04 -28.79 -6.89
C LEU A 306 -12.21 -27.80 -6.72
N VAL A 307 -11.96 -26.64 -6.12
CA VAL A 307 -12.95 -25.59 -5.88
C VAL A 307 -12.45 -24.26 -6.45
N PRO A 308 -12.44 -24.09 -7.78
CA PRO A 308 -11.89 -22.91 -8.45
C PRO A 308 -12.83 -21.72 -8.28
N LEU A 309 -12.54 -20.84 -7.30
CA LEU A 309 -13.38 -19.69 -6.99
C LEU A 309 -13.33 -18.58 -8.05
N PHE A 310 -12.25 -18.55 -8.85
CA PHE A 310 -11.98 -17.47 -9.83
C PHE A 310 -12.17 -17.93 -11.29
N GLU A 311 -12.81 -19.07 -11.53
CA GLU A 311 -13.01 -19.62 -12.87
C GLU A 311 -13.79 -18.65 -13.79
N ALA A 312 -14.80 -17.98 -13.24
CA ALA A 312 -15.60 -17.02 -14.01
C ALA A 312 -14.78 -15.78 -14.44
N ASP A 313 -13.86 -15.30 -13.59
CA ASP A 313 -12.99 -14.15 -13.89
C ASP A 313 -11.94 -14.48 -14.96
N LEU A 314 -11.60 -15.75 -15.11
CA LEU A 314 -10.58 -16.25 -16.04
C LEU A 314 -11.20 -16.83 -17.31
N ALA A 315 -12.51 -16.77 -17.48
CA ALA A 315 -13.21 -17.37 -18.60
C ALA A 315 -12.67 -16.87 -19.96
N GLY A 316 -12.31 -17.80 -20.83
CA GLY A 316 -11.77 -17.51 -22.16
C GLY A 316 -10.26 -17.18 -22.20
N VAL A 317 -9.55 -17.26 -21.08
CA VAL A 317 -8.11 -17.03 -21.02
C VAL A 317 -7.37 -18.33 -20.72
N ASP A 318 -6.43 -18.72 -21.59
CA ASP A 318 -5.50 -19.82 -21.32
C ASP A 318 -4.37 -19.37 -20.41
N MET A 319 -4.64 -19.40 -19.10
CA MET A 319 -3.66 -18.97 -18.10
C MET A 319 -2.45 -19.91 -18.01
N ALA A 320 -2.59 -21.20 -18.33
CA ALA A 320 -1.45 -22.12 -18.35
C ALA A 320 -0.46 -21.73 -19.44
N ALA A 321 -0.93 -21.51 -20.67
CA ALA A 321 -0.07 -21.04 -21.76
C ALA A 321 0.49 -19.62 -21.49
N HIS A 322 -0.26 -18.76 -20.79
CA HIS A 322 0.22 -17.43 -20.40
C HIS A 322 1.43 -17.53 -19.46
N TYR A 323 1.34 -18.30 -18.37
CA TYR A 323 2.44 -18.45 -17.40
C TYR A 323 3.60 -19.27 -17.96
N GLU A 324 3.36 -20.20 -18.89
CA GLU A 324 4.44 -20.92 -19.57
C GLU A 324 5.34 -19.97 -20.38
N ARG A 325 4.73 -19.02 -21.09
CA ARG A 325 5.48 -17.97 -21.81
C ARG A 325 6.23 -17.07 -20.82
N LEU A 326 5.60 -16.66 -19.72
CA LEU A 326 6.26 -15.87 -18.68
C LEU A 326 7.46 -16.61 -18.06
N ALA A 327 7.34 -17.91 -17.81
CA ALA A 327 8.44 -18.72 -17.31
C ALA A 327 9.65 -18.68 -18.26
N ALA A 328 9.41 -18.79 -19.57
CA ALA A 328 10.47 -18.69 -20.57
C ALA A 328 11.10 -17.29 -20.62
N ASP A 329 10.27 -16.22 -20.59
CA ASP A 329 10.73 -14.84 -20.56
C ASP A 329 11.62 -14.57 -19.32
N TYR A 330 11.20 -15.04 -18.12
CA TYR A 330 11.94 -14.79 -16.88
C TYR A 330 13.21 -15.63 -16.75
N ARG A 331 13.30 -16.80 -17.35
CA ARG A 331 14.57 -17.52 -17.48
C ARG A 331 15.58 -16.73 -18.33
N LYS A 332 15.11 -16.09 -19.42
CA LYS A 332 15.93 -15.23 -20.25
C LYS A 332 16.36 -13.98 -19.47
N TYR A 333 15.44 -13.29 -18.80
CA TYR A 333 15.77 -12.13 -17.96
C TYR A 333 16.74 -12.45 -16.83
N GLN A 334 16.64 -13.65 -16.24
CA GLN A 334 17.60 -14.11 -15.23
C GLN A 334 19.03 -14.17 -15.75
N ALA A 335 19.22 -14.61 -16.99
CA ALA A 335 20.53 -14.68 -17.62
C ALA A 335 21.06 -13.29 -18.04
N GLU A 336 20.14 -12.40 -18.46
CA GLU A 336 20.48 -11.06 -19.00
C GLU A 336 20.63 -9.98 -17.93
N ASN A 337 20.18 -10.21 -16.67
CA ASN A 337 20.23 -9.26 -15.58
C ASN A 337 20.95 -9.87 -14.36
N PRO A 338 22.30 -9.96 -14.38
CA PRO A 338 23.07 -10.66 -13.34
C PRO A 338 22.88 -10.05 -11.94
N GLU A 339 22.74 -8.73 -11.81
CA GLU A 339 22.48 -8.03 -10.55
C GLU A 339 21.15 -8.43 -9.91
N PHE A 340 20.15 -8.79 -10.74
CA PHE A 340 18.82 -9.19 -10.33
C PHE A 340 18.49 -10.65 -10.64
N ALA A 341 19.51 -11.48 -10.90
CA ALA A 341 19.31 -12.88 -11.31
C ALA A 341 18.48 -13.68 -10.30
N LEU A 342 18.65 -13.43 -9.00
CA LEU A 342 17.85 -14.09 -7.96
C LEU A 342 16.37 -13.69 -8.03
N LEU A 343 16.09 -12.41 -8.21
CA LEU A 343 14.72 -11.88 -8.36
C LEU A 343 14.04 -12.47 -9.61
N MET A 344 14.71 -12.41 -10.75
CA MET A 344 14.18 -12.93 -12.01
C MET A 344 14.00 -14.46 -11.95
N GLY A 345 14.93 -15.17 -11.28
CA GLY A 345 14.82 -16.60 -11.02
C GLY A 345 13.63 -16.99 -10.16
N PHE A 346 13.31 -16.18 -9.13
CA PHE A 346 12.09 -16.37 -8.34
C PHE A 346 10.84 -16.28 -9.22
N TYR A 347 10.74 -15.27 -10.07
CA TYR A 347 9.58 -15.11 -10.96
C TYR A 347 9.49 -16.18 -12.05
N ALA A 348 10.63 -16.68 -12.55
CA ALA A 348 10.64 -17.84 -13.43
C ALA A 348 9.98 -19.07 -12.75
N ARG A 349 10.37 -19.35 -11.50
CA ARG A 349 9.81 -20.48 -10.71
C ARG A 349 8.34 -20.26 -10.34
N LEU A 350 7.94 -19.03 -10.00
CA LEU A 350 6.55 -18.70 -9.76
C LEU A 350 5.68 -18.97 -11.00
N ALA A 351 6.15 -18.56 -12.18
CA ALA A 351 5.44 -18.79 -13.43
C ALA A 351 5.36 -20.29 -13.77
N GLU A 352 6.41 -21.07 -13.52
CA GLU A 352 6.39 -22.55 -13.66
C GLU A 352 5.35 -23.18 -12.75
N ALA A 353 5.30 -22.81 -11.48
CA ALA A 353 4.32 -23.31 -10.51
C ALA A 353 2.88 -22.96 -10.94
N LEU A 354 2.65 -21.71 -11.37
CA LEU A 354 1.36 -21.26 -11.86
C LEU A 354 0.94 -21.99 -13.14
N THR A 355 1.88 -22.30 -14.04
CA THR A 355 1.62 -23.12 -15.24
C THR A 355 1.05 -24.49 -14.86
N VAL A 356 1.70 -25.16 -13.91
CA VAL A 356 1.26 -26.50 -13.44
C VAL A 356 -0.12 -26.40 -12.79
N LYS A 357 -0.34 -25.44 -11.89
CA LYS A 357 -1.63 -25.27 -11.22
C LYS A 357 -2.76 -24.94 -12.20
N CYS A 358 -2.52 -24.07 -13.18
CA CYS A 358 -3.52 -23.73 -14.19
C CYS A 358 -3.85 -24.92 -15.08
N ARG A 359 -2.86 -25.72 -15.50
CA ARG A 359 -3.10 -26.97 -16.24
C ARG A 359 -3.91 -27.97 -15.44
N PHE A 360 -3.59 -28.12 -14.16
CA PHE A 360 -4.36 -28.98 -13.27
C PHE A 360 -5.83 -28.55 -13.20
N HIS A 361 -6.11 -27.26 -13.00
CA HIS A 361 -7.47 -26.72 -12.97
C HIS A 361 -8.23 -26.95 -14.27
N GLN A 362 -7.58 -26.74 -15.42
CA GLN A 362 -8.17 -26.94 -16.74
C GLN A 362 -8.58 -28.38 -16.98
N LEU A 363 -7.89 -29.34 -16.37
CA LEU A 363 -8.12 -30.78 -16.56
C LEU A 363 -9.00 -31.40 -15.45
N ALA A 364 -8.68 -31.15 -14.19
CA ALA A 364 -9.28 -31.81 -13.03
C ALA A 364 -10.77 -31.49 -12.87
N GLY A 365 -11.13 -30.21 -12.93
CA GLY A 365 -12.51 -29.76 -12.73
C GLY A 365 -13.49 -30.39 -13.75
N PRO A 366 -13.24 -30.27 -15.07
CA PRO A 366 -14.06 -30.92 -16.08
C PRO A 366 -14.09 -32.45 -15.94
N ALA A 367 -12.96 -33.10 -15.67
CA ALA A 367 -12.88 -34.55 -15.51
C ALA A 367 -13.72 -35.04 -14.33
N VAL A 368 -13.65 -34.40 -13.19
CA VAL A 368 -14.46 -34.73 -12.00
C VAL A 368 -15.95 -34.57 -12.30
N ARG A 369 -16.35 -33.44 -12.92
CA ARG A 369 -17.76 -33.19 -13.30
C ARG A 369 -18.28 -34.20 -14.31
N ALA A 370 -17.45 -34.66 -15.23
CA ALA A 370 -17.79 -35.65 -16.24
C ALA A 370 -17.71 -37.11 -15.75
N GLY A 371 -17.17 -37.38 -14.56
CA GLY A 371 -16.89 -38.72 -14.07
C GLY A 371 -15.77 -39.43 -14.82
N ASP A 372 -14.92 -38.70 -15.54
CA ASP A 372 -13.77 -39.21 -16.28
C ASP A 372 -12.61 -39.56 -15.33
N ARG A 373 -12.59 -40.84 -14.94
CA ARG A 373 -11.60 -41.38 -14.01
C ARG A 373 -10.18 -41.43 -14.59
N GLU A 374 -10.05 -41.60 -15.89
CA GLU A 374 -8.74 -41.66 -16.55
C GLU A 374 -8.06 -40.31 -16.53
N THR A 375 -8.77 -39.24 -16.95
CA THR A 375 -8.26 -37.89 -16.89
C THR A 375 -8.02 -37.43 -15.44
N ALA A 376 -8.90 -37.80 -14.51
CA ALA A 376 -8.71 -37.50 -13.09
C ALA A 376 -7.45 -38.19 -12.52
N ALA A 377 -7.15 -39.40 -12.90
CA ALA A 377 -5.92 -40.10 -12.51
C ALA A 377 -4.66 -39.40 -13.07
N ARG A 378 -4.70 -39.00 -14.36
CA ARG A 378 -3.59 -38.23 -14.96
C ARG A 378 -3.35 -36.86 -14.26
N CYS A 379 -4.38 -36.29 -13.67
CA CYS A 379 -4.20 -35.07 -12.87
C CYS A 379 -3.38 -35.30 -11.60
N ALA A 380 -3.39 -36.52 -11.04
CA ALA A 380 -2.56 -36.87 -9.89
C ALA A 380 -1.05 -36.82 -10.21
N ASP A 381 -0.67 -37.03 -11.48
CA ASP A 381 0.73 -36.93 -11.92
C ASP A 381 1.20 -35.47 -12.08
N LEU A 382 0.27 -34.52 -12.08
CA LEU A 382 0.55 -33.08 -12.14
C LEU A 382 0.60 -32.43 -10.75
N ALA A 383 0.07 -33.08 -9.73
CA ALA A 383 0.01 -32.57 -8.35
C ALA A 383 1.27 -32.94 -7.57
#